data_49c3e7f1bf24ebf014249eaadfc9a351
#
_entry.id   49c3e7f1bf24ebf014249eaadfc9a351
#
_cell.length_a   1.000
_cell.length_b   1.000
_cell.length_c   1.000
_cell.angle_alpha   90.00
_cell.angle_beta   90.00
_cell.angle_gamma   90.00
#
_symmetry.space_group_name_H-M   'P 1'
#
loop_
_entity.id
_entity.type
_entity.pdbx_description
1 polymer ?
#
loop_
_entity_poly.entity_id
_entity_poly.type
_entity_poly.pdbx_seq_one_letter_code
_entity_poly.pdbx_strand_id
1 'polypeptide(L)'
;MNKNNNIEIFSIGGYSSWCYYKPFRALFDCGEGFATHFRNKIFGVDSLYLSHVHSDHLSGIPQFLNSRTSARGDKEKELTIYYPISVYGQEKIDAIKTLTKFNKHVKWVGILPDFKQDITNKHYITAFKTRHSKESLGYIIYEKRTRLKREYKNRNQHEIKRLVASGEKISEQYEFADFVYALDNCGFSEEINGCNWFIQDANFLNPDDKERNTHNTLSEAINKANEIDAKNTILTHVSSRYFNEPPKVKVPNGMVLLDKPIKFKF
;
A
#
# COMPACT_ATOMS: atom_id res chain seq x y z
N MET A 1 4.20 -19.62 14.23
CA MET A 1 3.78 -18.42 13.47
C MET A 1 4.05 -17.21 14.32
N ASN A 2 5.11 -16.44 14.04
CA ASN A 2 5.37 -15.17 14.72
C ASN A 2 4.25 -14.20 14.34
N LYS A 3 3.40 -13.88 15.32
CA LYS A 3 2.30 -12.91 15.16
C LYS A 3 2.85 -11.46 15.16
N ASN A 4 3.71 -11.12 14.23
CA ASN A 4 3.95 -9.72 13.93
C ASN A 4 2.82 -9.24 13.03
N ASN A 5 1.75 -8.73 13.64
CA ASN A 5 0.65 -8.08 12.92
C ASN A 5 1.18 -6.77 12.30
N ASN A 6 1.82 -6.87 11.14
CA ASN A 6 2.43 -5.72 10.46
C ASN A 6 1.44 -4.95 9.59
N ILE A 7 0.34 -5.58 9.18
CA ILE A 7 -0.67 -5.01 8.31
C ILE A 7 -2.04 -5.06 9.01
N GLU A 8 -2.72 -3.92 9.04
CA GLU A 8 -4.15 -3.85 9.36
C GLU A 8 -4.86 -3.26 8.14
N ILE A 9 -5.86 -3.97 7.60
CA ILE A 9 -6.52 -3.59 6.36
C ILE A 9 -8.04 -3.75 6.47
N PHE A 10 -8.74 -2.86 5.79
CA PHE A 10 -10.17 -2.96 5.51
C PHE A 10 -10.39 -2.40 4.11
N SER A 11 -11.06 -3.16 3.25
CA SER A 11 -11.36 -2.67 1.91
C SER A 11 -12.59 -3.37 1.34
N ILE A 12 -13.54 -2.55 0.94
CA ILE A 12 -14.78 -2.93 0.28
C ILE A 12 -15.00 -1.97 -0.88
N GLY A 13 -15.05 -2.48 -2.09
CA GLY A 13 -15.23 -1.69 -3.29
C GLY A 13 -16.45 -0.77 -3.22
N GLY A 14 -16.24 0.53 -3.44
CA GLY A 14 -17.26 1.57 -3.42
C GLY A 14 -17.72 2.05 -2.03
N TYR A 15 -17.24 1.46 -0.95
CA TYR A 15 -17.61 1.84 0.43
C TYR A 15 -16.47 2.45 1.21
N SER A 16 -15.40 1.66 1.44
CA SER A 16 -14.27 2.14 2.24
C SER A 16 -13.03 1.30 2.01
N SER A 17 -11.90 1.94 1.86
CA SER A 17 -10.59 1.29 1.72
C SER A 17 -9.53 2.00 2.53
N TRP A 18 -8.76 1.22 3.31
CA TRP A 18 -7.56 1.68 3.99
C TRP A 18 -6.67 0.50 4.35
N CYS A 19 -5.36 0.73 4.33
CA CYS A 19 -4.35 -0.24 4.72
C CYS A 19 -3.27 0.44 5.55
N TYR A 20 -3.05 -0.01 6.78
CA TYR A 20 -2.00 0.47 7.65
C TYR A 20 -0.83 -0.51 7.70
N TYR A 21 0.34 -0.06 7.25
CA TYR A 21 1.59 -0.80 7.33
C TYR A 21 2.41 -0.32 8.52
N LYS A 22 2.34 -1.11 9.60
CA LYS A 22 2.87 -0.75 10.92
C LYS A 22 4.38 -0.50 10.96
N PRO A 23 5.26 -1.25 10.26
CA PRO A 23 6.71 -1.04 10.33
C PRO A 23 7.13 0.40 10.04
N PHE A 24 6.42 1.10 9.17
CA PHE A 24 6.72 2.49 8.79
C PHE A 24 5.64 3.47 9.21
N ARG A 25 4.65 3.02 9.99
CA ARG A 25 3.54 3.84 10.47
C ARG A 25 2.81 4.57 9.32
N ALA A 26 2.83 3.92 8.15
CA ALA A 26 2.26 4.40 6.89
C ALA A 26 0.83 3.91 6.73
N LEU A 27 -0.07 4.81 6.43
CA LEU A 27 -1.45 4.54 6.04
C LEU A 27 -1.58 4.72 4.53
N PHE A 28 -2.17 3.76 3.86
CA PHE A 28 -2.53 3.82 2.44
C PHE A 28 -4.04 3.91 2.34
N ASP A 29 -4.51 4.99 1.74
CA ASP A 29 -5.90 5.41 1.70
C ASP A 29 -6.54 5.61 3.09
N CYS A 30 -7.66 6.33 3.12
CA CYS A 30 -8.37 6.66 4.36
C CYS A 30 -9.87 6.77 4.07
N GLY A 31 -10.49 5.64 3.76
CA GLY A 31 -11.93 5.54 3.52
C GLY A 31 -12.77 5.77 4.78
N GLU A 32 -14.07 5.81 4.60
CA GLU A 32 -15.03 6.05 5.66
C GLU A 32 -14.83 5.09 6.84
N GLY A 33 -15.03 5.59 8.05
CA GLY A 33 -14.95 4.78 9.28
C GLY A 33 -13.52 4.41 9.72
N PHE A 34 -12.45 4.80 9.00
CA PHE A 34 -11.08 4.51 9.41
C PHE A 34 -10.82 4.87 10.87
N ALA A 35 -11.12 6.11 11.29
CA ALA A 35 -10.89 6.55 12.67
C ALA A 35 -11.67 5.72 13.69
N THR A 36 -12.91 5.35 13.39
CA THR A 36 -13.77 4.52 14.24
C THR A 36 -13.21 3.11 14.41
N HIS A 37 -12.75 2.50 13.33
CA HIS A 37 -12.16 1.17 13.35
C HIS A 37 -10.77 1.15 14.01
N PHE A 38 -9.99 2.20 13.77
CA PHE A 38 -8.60 2.27 14.23
C PHE A 38 -8.46 2.80 15.66
N ARG A 39 -9.42 3.63 16.11
CA ARG A 39 -9.50 4.19 17.48
C ARG A 39 -8.18 4.88 17.87
N ASN A 40 -7.72 4.69 19.09
CA ASN A 40 -6.50 5.34 19.61
C ASN A 40 -5.23 5.01 18.81
N LYS A 41 -5.25 4.04 17.90
CA LYS A 41 -4.12 3.75 17.02
C LYS A 41 -3.91 4.81 15.94
N ILE A 42 -4.91 5.69 15.68
CA ILE A 42 -4.78 6.81 14.74
C ILE A 42 -3.55 7.68 15.04
N PHE A 43 -3.15 7.80 16.30
CA PHE A 43 -1.95 8.53 16.73
C PHE A 43 -0.65 7.84 16.33
N GLY A 44 -0.74 6.59 15.88
CA GLY A 44 0.36 5.81 15.37
C GLY A 44 0.65 6.04 13.89
N VAL A 45 -0.16 6.82 13.17
CA VAL A 45 0.02 7.13 11.76
C VAL A 45 0.91 8.38 11.64
N ASP A 46 2.03 8.26 10.92
CA ASP A 46 2.94 9.38 10.64
C ASP A 46 2.81 9.89 9.20
N SER A 47 2.37 9.04 8.26
CA SER A 47 2.13 9.42 6.88
C SER A 47 0.88 8.73 6.31
N LEU A 48 0.18 9.43 5.43
CA LEU A 48 -0.94 8.94 4.64
C LEU A 48 -0.61 9.09 3.16
N TYR A 49 -0.73 8.01 2.40
CA TYR A 49 -0.52 7.95 0.95
C TYR A 49 -1.84 7.62 0.26
N LEU A 50 -2.38 8.57 -0.49
CA LEU A 50 -3.62 8.37 -1.25
C LEU A 50 -3.33 7.78 -2.61
N SER A 51 -4.00 6.69 -2.93
CA SER A 51 -3.90 6.07 -4.26
C SER A 51 -4.59 6.92 -5.32
N HIS A 52 -5.77 7.43 -5.00
CA HIS A 52 -6.56 8.31 -5.85
C HIS A 52 -7.66 9.03 -5.03
N VAL A 53 -8.56 9.76 -5.70
CA VAL A 53 -9.50 10.67 -5.03
C VAL A 53 -10.97 10.20 -5.10
N HIS A 54 -11.24 8.90 -5.20
CA HIS A 54 -12.59 8.38 -5.00
C HIS A 54 -12.98 8.42 -3.52
N SER A 55 -14.28 8.54 -3.26
CA SER A 55 -14.78 8.78 -1.91
C SER A 55 -14.46 7.66 -0.94
N ASP A 56 -14.51 6.41 -1.39
CA ASP A 56 -14.18 5.24 -0.59
C ASP A 56 -12.70 5.13 -0.19
N HIS A 57 -11.84 6.02 -0.71
CA HIS A 57 -10.41 6.11 -0.38
C HIS A 57 -10.03 7.34 0.44
N LEU A 58 -10.90 8.37 0.52
CA LEU A 58 -10.53 9.63 1.17
C LEU A 58 -11.57 10.19 2.15
N SER A 59 -12.83 9.69 2.15
CA SER A 59 -13.91 10.25 2.97
C SER A 59 -13.70 10.14 4.48
N GLY A 60 -12.81 9.27 4.94
CA GLY A 60 -12.45 9.14 6.36
C GLY A 60 -11.46 10.20 6.87
N ILE A 61 -10.81 10.97 5.97
CA ILE A 61 -9.78 11.94 6.35
C ILE A 61 -10.30 13.02 7.32
N PRO A 62 -11.47 13.65 7.09
CA PRO A 62 -11.94 14.69 8.01
C PRO A 62 -12.10 14.17 9.44
N GLN A 63 -12.74 13.02 9.62
CA GLN A 63 -12.90 12.42 10.95
C GLN A 63 -11.57 12.00 11.57
N PHE A 64 -10.67 11.43 10.77
CA PHE A 64 -9.33 11.04 11.21
C PHE A 64 -8.55 12.24 11.77
N LEU A 65 -8.49 13.34 11.03
CA LEU A 65 -7.78 14.54 11.43
C LEU A 65 -8.43 15.22 12.64
N ASN A 66 -9.75 15.36 12.63
CA ASN A 66 -10.49 15.97 13.74
C ASN A 66 -10.33 15.18 15.03
N SER A 67 -10.36 13.85 14.96
CA SER A 67 -10.14 13.00 16.15
C SER A 67 -8.73 13.18 16.74
N ARG A 68 -7.70 13.31 15.89
CA ARG A 68 -6.32 13.57 16.34
C ARG A 68 -6.20 14.91 17.03
N THR A 69 -6.68 15.98 16.41
CA THR A 69 -6.60 17.34 16.94
C THR A 69 -7.43 17.49 18.20
N SER A 70 -8.65 16.94 18.26
CA SER A 70 -9.51 17.02 19.44
C SER A 70 -8.91 16.33 20.64
N ALA A 71 -8.18 15.23 20.44
CA ALA A 71 -7.59 14.49 21.55
C ALA A 71 -6.25 15.06 22.04
N ARG A 72 -5.46 15.72 21.18
CA ARG A 72 -4.09 16.13 21.50
C ARG A 72 -3.83 17.63 21.36
N GLY A 73 -4.66 18.36 20.63
CA GLY A 73 -4.49 19.79 20.41
C GLY A 73 -3.10 20.12 19.86
N ASP A 74 -2.45 21.10 20.48
CA ASP A 74 -1.10 21.56 20.08
C ASP A 74 0.02 20.53 20.34
N LYS A 75 -0.27 19.42 21.04
CA LYS A 75 0.69 18.31 21.26
C LYS A 75 0.60 17.23 20.17
N GLU A 76 -0.24 17.44 19.16
CA GLU A 76 -0.34 16.49 18.04
C GLU A 76 0.94 16.49 17.21
N LYS A 77 1.32 15.30 16.75
CA LYS A 77 2.48 15.14 15.87
C LYS A 77 2.13 15.55 14.44
N GLU A 78 3.12 16.02 13.72
CA GLU A 78 2.99 16.26 12.29
C GLU A 78 2.56 14.97 11.56
N LEU A 79 1.62 15.12 10.66
CA LEU A 79 1.16 14.10 9.72
C LEU A 79 1.37 14.63 8.31
N THR A 80 2.07 13.88 7.47
CA THR A 80 2.16 14.22 6.06
C THR A 80 1.16 13.40 5.25
N ILE A 81 0.35 14.08 4.43
CA ILE A 81 -0.60 13.48 3.50
C ILE A 81 -0.10 13.68 2.08
N TYR A 82 0.26 12.58 1.42
CA TYR A 82 0.65 12.53 0.03
C TYR A 82 -0.56 12.21 -0.83
N TYR A 83 -0.81 12.99 -1.87
CA TYR A 83 -1.95 12.80 -2.75
C TYR A 83 -1.56 12.98 -4.22
N PRO A 84 -2.17 12.22 -5.16
CA PRO A 84 -1.88 12.38 -6.58
C PRO A 84 -2.35 13.74 -7.07
N ILE A 85 -1.47 14.46 -7.79
CA ILE A 85 -1.81 15.74 -8.42
C ILE A 85 -2.73 15.45 -9.60
N SER A 86 -3.92 16.06 -9.58
CA SER A 86 -4.90 15.93 -10.64
C SER A 86 -5.83 17.13 -10.71
N VAL A 87 -6.30 17.45 -11.91
CA VAL A 87 -7.26 18.52 -12.11
C VAL A 87 -8.59 18.19 -11.41
N TYR A 88 -9.07 16.95 -11.56
CA TYR A 88 -10.35 16.51 -10.95
C TYR A 88 -10.24 16.22 -9.46
N GLY A 89 -9.06 15.81 -8.99
CA GLY A 89 -8.83 15.50 -7.58
C GLY A 89 -8.59 16.73 -6.73
N GLN A 90 -8.12 17.82 -7.32
CA GLN A 90 -7.74 19.02 -6.59
C GLN A 90 -8.92 19.63 -5.84
N GLU A 91 -10.09 19.71 -6.46
CA GLU A 91 -11.30 20.24 -5.82
C GLU A 91 -11.70 19.44 -4.56
N LYS A 92 -11.61 18.11 -4.63
CA LYS A 92 -11.92 17.24 -3.47
C LYS A 92 -10.88 17.43 -2.36
N ILE A 93 -9.61 17.50 -2.71
CA ILE A 93 -8.53 17.75 -1.74
C ILE A 93 -8.71 19.13 -1.09
N ASP A 94 -9.05 20.15 -1.85
CA ASP A 94 -9.26 21.50 -1.31
C ASP A 94 -10.52 21.59 -0.45
N ALA A 95 -11.56 20.85 -0.78
CA ALA A 95 -12.75 20.71 0.08
C ALA A 95 -12.38 20.06 1.43
N ILE A 96 -11.58 18.99 1.42
CA ILE A 96 -11.10 18.33 2.64
C ILE A 96 -10.19 19.27 3.45
N LYS A 97 -9.26 19.96 2.82
CA LYS A 97 -8.41 20.98 3.47
C LYS A 97 -9.26 22.05 4.14
N THR A 98 -10.33 22.50 3.48
CA THR A 98 -11.26 23.48 4.03
C THR A 98 -11.99 22.95 5.26
N LEU A 99 -12.50 21.73 5.19
CA LEU A 99 -13.18 21.06 6.32
C LEU A 99 -12.24 20.82 7.51
N THR A 100 -10.95 20.70 7.24
CA THR A 100 -9.94 20.34 8.23
C THR A 100 -8.95 21.47 8.52
N LYS A 101 -9.29 22.72 8.16
CA LYS A 101 -8.40 23.90 8.26
C LYS A 101 -7.84 24.19 9.66
N PHE A 102 -8.49 23.69 10.71
CA PHE A 102 -8.03 23.86 12.09
C PHE A 102 -6.95 22.84 12.51
N ASN A 103 -6.67 21.82 11.67
CA ASN A 103 -5.64 20.81 11.93
C ASN A 103 -4.27 21.35 11.50
N LYS A 104 -3.60 22.08 12.39
CA LYS A 104 -2.34 22.79 12.12
C LYS A 104 -1.14 21.87 11.89
N HIS A 105 -1.23 20.62 12.30
CA HIS A 105 -0.13 19.64 12.25
C HIS A 105 -0.19 18.73 11.01
N VAL A 106 -0.85 19.18 9.93
CA VAL A 106 -1.00 18.41 8.70
C VAL A 106 -0.27 19.10 7.55
N LYS A 107 0.68 18.39 6.97
CA LYS A 107 1.37 18.79 5.75
C LYS A 107 0.77 18.05 4.56
N TRP A 108 0.34 18.79 3.54
CA TRP A 108 -0.21 18.25 2.30
C TRP A 108 0.84 18.34 1.19
N VAL A 109 1.12 17.20 0.54
CA VAL A 109 2.14 17.08 -0.50
C VAL A 109 1.52 16.44 -1.73
N GLY A 110 1.38 17.22 -2.80
CA GLY A 110 0.97 16.69 -4.11
C GLY A 110 2.13 15.92 -4.74
N ILE A 111 1.86 14.72 -5.27
CA ILE A 111 2.86 13.85 -5.89
C ILE A 111 2.44 13.40 -7.27
N LEU A 112 3.42 13.00 -8.08
CA LEU A 112 3.26 12.40 -9.41
C LEU A 112 3.81 10.96 -9.39
N PRO A 113 3.55 10.16 -10.42
CA PRO A 113 4.31 8.93 -10.65
C PRO A 113 5.81 9.22 -10.59
N ASP A 114 6.62 8.26 -10.20
CA ASP A 114 8.09 8.40 -9.95
C ASP A 114 8.47 9.19 -8.69
N PHE A 115 7.49 9.63 -7.89
CA PHE A 115 7.78 10.15 -6.56
C PHE A 115 8.62 9.16 -5.77
N LYS A 116 9.68 9.68 -5.13
CA LYS A 116 10.58 8.90 -4.28
C LYS A 116 10.89 9.66 -3.00
N GLN A 117 10.78 8.97 -1.86
CA GLN A 117 11.11 9.53 -0.55
C GLN A 117 11.79 8.49 0.34
N ASP A 118 12.91 8.84 0.94
CA ASP A 118 13.53 8.03 1.98
C ASP A 118 12.67 8.03 3.26
N ILE A 119 12.40 6.84 3.79
CA ILE A 119 11.71 6.64 5.08
C ILE A 119 12.76 6.42 6.18
N THR A 120 13.79 5.65 5.88
CA THR A 120 14.94 5.37 6.74
C THR A 120 16.20 5.31 5.88
N ASN A 121 17.37 5.16 6.50
CA ASN A 121 18.62 4.96 5.75
C ASN A 121 18.59 3.74 4.82
N LYS A 122 17.71 2.76 5.10
CA LYS A 122 17.60 1.50 4.33
C LYS A 122 16.32 1.40 3.52
N HIS A 123 15.32 2.22 3.79
CA HIS A 123 14.01 2.09 3.15
C HIS A 123 13.57 3.40 2.53
N TYR A 124 12.95 3.29 1.37
CA TYR A 124 12.30 4.41 0.69
C TYR A 124 10.98 3.96 0.07
N ILE A 125 10.09 4.90 -0.16
CA ILE A 125 8.83 4.68 -0.86
C ILE A 125 8.87 5.35 -2.23
N THR A 126 8.27 4.68 -3.22
CA THR A 126 8.01 5.23 -4.54
C THR A 126 6.54 5.15 -4.88
N ALA A 127 6.09 6.04 -5.77
CA ALA A 127 4.79 5.94 -6.40
C ALA A 127 4.93 5.52 -7.87
N PHE A 128 4.01 4.70 -8.36
CA PHE A 128 3.95 4.29 -9.75
C PHE A 128 2.54 4.42 -10.30
N LYS A 129 2.42 4.51 -11.62
CA LYS A 129 1.13 4.67 -12.29
C LYS A 129 0.33 3.37 -12.32
N THR A 130 -0.94 3.43 -11.89
CA THR A 130 -1.91 2.33 -12.07
C THR A 130 -2.97 2.69 -13.11
N ARG A 131 -3.64 1.68 -13.66
CA ARG A 131 -4.75 1.85 -14.62
C ARG A 131 -6.09 1.74 -13.91
N HIS A 132 -6.63 2.87 -13.47
CA HIS A 132 -7.98 2.99 -12.90
C HIS A 132 -8.57 4.36 -13.25
N SER A 133 -8.04 5.44 -12.68
CA SER A 133 -8.29 6.82 -13.07
C SER A 133 -7.04 7.45 -13.69
N LYS A 134 -7.19 8.68 -14.24
CA LYS A 134 -6.04 9.38 -14.85
C LYS A 134 -4.87 9.57 -13.88
N GLU A 135 -5.17 9.69 -12.59
CA GLU A 135 -4.21 10.05 -11.53
C GLU A 135 -3.89 8.93 -10.55
N SER A 136 -4.45 7.73 -10.77
CA SER A 136 -4.26 6.62 -9.82
C SER A 136 -2.81 6.19 -9.70
N LEU A 137 -2.39 6.02 -8.46
CA LEU A 137 -1.04 5.63 -8.04
C LEU A 137 -1.08 4.33 -7.24
N GLY A 138 -0.10 3.48 -7.47
CA GLY A 138 0.33 2.46 -6.54
C GLY A 138 1.59 2.90 -5.81
N TYR A 139 1.96 2.17 -4.77
CA TYR A 139 3.12 2.49 -3.93
C TYR A 139 3.98 1.26 -3.69
N ILE A 140 5.30 1.45 -3.66
CA ILE A 140 6.25 0.41 -3.29
C ILE A 140 7.16 0.95 -2.20
N ILE A 141 7.30 0.19 -1.12
CA ILE A 141 8.35 0.41 -0.14
C ILE A 141 9.49 -0.55 -0.47
N TYR A 142 10.63 0.02 -0.82
CA TYR A 142 11.86 -0.72 -1.10
C TYR A 142 12.77 -0.77 0.12
N GLU A 143 13.45 -1.91 0.28
CA GLU A 143 14.57 -2.09 1.20
C GLU A 143 15.88 -2.16 0.41
N LYS A 144 16.84 -1.31 0.77
CA LYS A 144 18.22 -1.38 0.26
C LYS A 144 18.95 -2.52 0.96
N ARG A 145 19.24 -3.59 0.23
CA ARG A 145 19.88 -4.81 0.72
C ARG A 145 21.28 -4.97 0.11
N THR A 146 22.07 -5.80 0.75
CA THR A 146 23.40 -6.19 0.25
C THR A 146 23.44 -7.69 0.06
N ARG A 147 24.00 -8.15 -1.05
CA ARG A 147 24.23 -9.56 -1.33
C ARG A 147 25.63 -9.79 -1.87
N LEU A 148 26.09 -11.03 -1.74
CA LEU A 148 27.32 -11.46 -2.39
C LEU A 148 27.13 -11.40 -3.91
N LYS A 149 28.09 -10.82 -4.64
CA LYS A 149 28.07 -10.81 -6.10
C LYS A 149 28.02 -12.23 -6.66
N ARG A 150 27.37 -12.39 -7.81
CA ARG A 150 27.10 -13.69 -8.42
C ARG A 150 28.38 -14.51 -8.66
N GLU A 151 29.48 -13.87 -9.05
CA GLU A 151 30.77 -14.47 -9.32
C GLU A 151 31.44 -15.11 -8.09
N TYR A 152 31.03 -14.71 -6.88
CA TYR A 152 31.57 -15.25 -5.63
C TYR A 152 30.65 -16.25 -4.92
N LYS A 153 29.45 -16.52 -5.43
CA LYS A 153 28.44 -17.39 -4.77
C LYS A 153 28.96 -18.82 -4.53
N ASN A 154 29.81 -19.31 -5.41
CA ASN A 154 30.35 -20.67 -5.34
C ASN A 154 31.75 -20.75 -4.63
N ARG A 155 32.23 -19.62 -4.10
CA ARG A 155 33.50 -19.59 -3.36
C ARG A 155 33.30 -20.08 -1.94
N ASN A 156 34.29 -20.80 -1.42
CA ASN A 156 34.28 -21.24 -0.02
C ASN A 156 34.59 -20.05 0.93
N GLN A 157 34.33 -20.27 2.22
CA GLN A 157 34.49 -19.21 3.22
C GLN A 157 35.92 -18.67 3.33
N HIS A 158 36.93 -19.52 3.10
CA HIS A 158 38.34 -19.13 3.18
C HIS A 158 38.74 -18.22 2.01
N GLU A 159 38.27 -18.53 0.79
CA GLU A 159 38.47 -17.70 -0.38
C GLU A 159 37.77 -16.33 -0.22
N ILE A 160 36.53 -16.32 0.28
CA ILE A 160 35.82 -15.08 0.58
C ILE A 160 36.59 -14.19 1.57
N LYS A 161 37.13 -14.80 2.67
CA LYS A 161 37.97 -14.05 3.63
C LYS A 161 39.23 -13.46 2.99
N ARG A 162 39.90 -14.20 2.12
CA ARG A 162 41.08 -13.71 1.39
C ARG A 162 40.76 -12.54 0.48
N LEU A 163 39.64 -12.62 -0.28
CA LEU A 163 39.18 -11.54 -1.17
C LEU A 163 38.85 -10.26 -0.36
N VAL A 164 38.18 -10.41 0.77
CA VAL A 164 37.90 -9.26 1.66
C VAL A 164 39.22 -8.67 2.19
N ALA A 165 40.15 -9.50 2.61
CA ALA A 165 41.47 -9.06 3.13
C ALA A 165 42.32 -8.35 2.06
N SER A 166 42.15 -8.72 0.77
CA SER A 166 42.81 -8.03 -0.35
C SER A 166 42.11 -6.72 -0.78
N GLY A 167 41.04 -6.34 -0.12
CA GLY A 167 40.26 -5.13 -0.46
C GLY A 167 39.25 -5.30 -1.59
N GLU A 168 39.02 -6.55 -2.03
CA GLU A 168 38.05 -6.84 -3.11
C GLU A 168 36.61 -6.56 -2.67
N LYS A 169 35.87 -5.83 -3.50
CA LYS A 169 34.45 -5.52 -3.26
C LYS A 169 33.57 -6.71 -3.70
N ILE A 170 33.38 -7.67 -2.82
CA ILE A 170 32.69 -8.94 -3.07
C ILE A 170 31.16 -8.84 -3.00
N SER A 171 30.62 -7.73 -2.54
CA SER A 171 29.18 -7.51 -2.38
C SER A 171 28.67 -6.40 -3.28
N GLU A 172 27.38 -6.51 -3.63
CA GLU A 172 26.63 -5.50 -4.37
C GLU A 172 25.38 -5.10 -3.61
N GLN A 173 24.96 -3.86 -3.78
CA GLN A 173 23.67 -3.39 -3.28
C GLN A 173 22.59 -3.73 -4.31
N TYR A 174 21.41 -4.09 -3.82
CA TYR A 174 20.21 -4.25 -4.62
C TYR A 174 18.99 -3.77 -3.82
N GLU A 175 17.91 -3.46 -4.53
CA GLU A 175 16.66 -3.03 -3.95
C GLU A 175 15.65 -4.17 -4.00
N PHE A 176 14.93 -4.37 -2.90
CA PHE A 176 13.93 -5.41 -2.79
C PHE A 176 12.61 -4.80 -2.32
N ALA A 177 11.51 -5.10 -3.00
CA ALA A 177 10.20 -4.61 -2.62
C ALA A 177 9.73 -5.30 -1.33
N ASP A 178 9.66 -4.55 -0.23
CA ASP A 178 9.16 -5.05 1.04
C ASP A 178 7.63 -5.04 1.09
N PHE A 179 7.02 -4.00 0.54
CA PHE A 179 5.58 -3.83 0.52
C PHE A 179 5.14 -3.15 -0.78
N VAL A 180 4.11 -3.70 -1.43
CA VAL A 180 3.48 -3.16 -2.64
C VAL A 180 2.00 -2.96 -2.39
N TYR A 181 1.52 -1.74 -2.59
CA TYR A 181 0.12 -1.38 -2.53
C TYR A 181 -0.37 -0.97 -3.92
N ALA A 182 -1.25 -1.78 -4.51
CA ALA A 182 -1.81 -1.57 -5.84
C ALA A 182 -3.32 -1.82 -5.82
N LEU A 183 -4.03 -1.02 -5.00
CA LEU A 183 -5.48 -1.09 -4.92
C LEU A 183 -6.10 -0.23 -6.03
N ASP A 184 -7.31 -0.59 -6.43
CA ASP A 184 -8.04 0.03 -7.54
C ASP A 184 -7.23 0.13 -8.82
N ASN A 185 -7.13 -0.99 -9.51
CA ASN A 185 -6.47 -1.03 -10.81
C ASN A 185 -6.96 -2.19 -11.68
N CYS A 186 -6.81 -2.04 -12.98
CA CYS A 186 -6.91 -3.11 -13.96
C CYS A 186 -5.55 -3.43 -14.60
N GLY A 187 -4.47 -3.12 -13.89
CA GLY A 187 -3.08 -3.38 -14.27
C GLY A 187 -2.16 -2.17 -14.10
N PHE A 188 -0.87 -2.44 -14.17
CA PHE A 188 0.21 -1.46 -14.14
C PHE A 188 1.44 -2.02 -14.87
N SER A 189 2.33 -1.14 -15.31
CA SER A 189 3.54 -1.51 -16.07
C SER A 189 4.80 -1.54 -15.22
N GLU A 190 4.72 -1.19 -13.93
CA GLU A 190 5.88 -1.23 -13.04
C GLU A 190 6.43 -2.64 -12.93
N GLU A 191 7.74 -2.80 -13.14
CA GLU A 191 8.43 -4.09 -13.02
C GLU A 191 8.83 -4.34 -11.58
N ILE A 192 8.26 -5.38 -10.97
CA ILE A 192 8.53 -5.78 -9.60
C ILE A 192 9.03 -7.22 -9.60
N ASN A 193 10.28 -7.42 -9.18
CA ASN A 193 10.93 -8.73 -9.15
C ASN A 193 10.98 -9.27 -7.71
N GLY A 194 9.90 -9.89 -7.27
CA GLY A 194 9.70 -10.39 -5.92
C GLY A 194 9.32 -9.32 -4.92
N CYS A 195 8.39 -9.64 -4.00
CA CYS A 195 8.09 -8.79 -2.85
C CYS A 195 7.66 -9.60 -1.63
N ASN A 196 7.78 -9.00 -0.43
CA ASN A 196 7.29 -9.64 0.78
C ASN A 196 5.77 -9.59 0.90
N TRP A 197 5.17 -8.44 0.59
CA TRP A 197 3.74 -8.21 0.68
C TRP A 197 3.22 -7.52 -0.57
N PHE A 198 2.15 -8.06 -1.15
CA PHE A 198 1.44 -7.48 -2.27
C PHE A 198 -0.05 -7.32 -1.92
N ILE A 199 -0.53 -6.08 -1.92
CA ILE A 199 -1.94 -5.74 -1.72
C ILE A 199 -2.53 -5.40 -3.08
N GLN A 200 -3.51 -6.18 -3.52
CA GLN A 200 -4.04 -6.13 -4.87
C GLN A 200 -5.56 -6.08 -4.89
N ASP A 201 -6.09 -5.30 -5.84
CA ASP A 201 -7.49 -5.25 -6.22
C ASP A 201 -7.95 -6.61 -6.81
N ALA A 202 -9.06 -7.13 -6.31
CA ALA A 202 -9.77 -8.30 -6.83
C ALA A 202 -11.28 -8.04 -6.79
N ASN A 203 -11.73 -6.96 -7.43
CA ASN A 203 -13.10 -6.46 -7.32
C ASN A 203 -14.13 -7.46 -7.84
N PHE A 204 -13.82 -8.14 -8.95
CA PHE A 204 -14.74 -9.10 -9.56
C PHE A 204 -14.31 -10.54 -9.27
N LEU A 205 -15.11 -11.26 -8.47
CA LEU A 205 -14.88 -12.67 -8.19
C LEU A 205 -15.23 -13.57 -9.38
N ASN A 206 -16.23 -13.16 -10.18
CA ASN A 206 -16.59 -13.80 -11.43
C ASN A 206 -16.13 -12.90 -12.60
N PRO A 207 -15.36 -13.43 -13.59
CA PRO A 207 -14.93 -12.66 -14.76
C PRO A 207 -16.07 -12.07 -15.59
N ASP A 208 -17.21 -12.74 -15.66
CA ASP A 208 -18.38 -12.30 -16.42
C ASP A 208 -19.04 -11.03 -15.86
N ASP A 209 -18.75 -10.69 -14.59
CA ASP A 209 -19.24 -9.48 -13.94
C ASP A 209 -18.43 -8.22 -14.28
N LYS A 210 -17.31 -8.38 -14.98
CA LYS A 210 -16.43 -7.27 -15.34
C LYS A 210 -16.96 -6.45 -16.52
N GLU A 211 -17.76 -5.43 -16.20
CA GLU A 211 -18.37 -4.55 -17.19
C GLU A 211 -17.39 -3.50 -17.77
N ARG A 212 -16.42 -3.07 -16.99
CA ARG A 212 -15.45 -2.01 -17.32
C ARG A 212 -14.04 -2.42 -16.96
N ASN A 213 -13.08 -1.94 -17.72
CA ASN A 213 -11.67 -2.23 -17.50
C ASN A 213 -11.05 -1.21 -16.50
N THR A 214 -11.62 -1.13 -15.30
CA THR A 214 -11.18 -0.25 -14.21
C THR A 214 -10.65 -1.01 -13.00
N HIS A 215 -11.05 -2.29 -12.85
CA HIS A 215 -10.68 -3.16 -11.76
C HIS A 215 -10.28 -4.54 -12.27
N ASN A 216 -9.56 -5.30 -11.44
CA ASN A 216 -9.20 -6.68 -11.75
C ASN A 216 -10.31 -7.67 -11.40
N THR A 217 -10.35 -8.74 -12.17
CA THR A 217 -10.96 -9.99 -11.71
C THR A 217 -10.03 -10.70 -10.74
N LEU A 218 -10.58 -11.65 -9.97
CA LEU A 218 -9.79 -12.49 -9.07
C LEU A 218 -8.67 -13.24 -9.82
N SER A 219 -8.96 -13.77 -11.01
CA SER A 219 -7.98 -14.48 -11.82
C SER A 219 -6.86 -13.58 -12.33
N GLU A 220 -7.17 -12.36 -12.77
CA GLU A 220 -6.16 -11.37 -13.19
C GLU A 220 -5.26 -10.98 -12.00
N ALA A 221 -5.85 -10.78 -10.82
CA ALA A 221 -5.11 -10.43 -9.61
C ALA A 221 -4.17 -11.56 -9.15
N ILE A 222 -4.62 -12.83 -9.20
CA ILE A 222 -3.79 -14.00 -8.91
C ILE A 222 -2.64 -14.12 -9.92
N ASN A 223 -2.91 -13.96 -11.21
CA ASN A 223 -1.89 -14.02 -12.24
C ASN A 223 -0.81 -12.95 -12.04
N LYS A 224 -1.21 -11.72 -11.70
CA LYS A 224 -0.28 -10.63 -11.41
C LYS A 224 0.57 -10.89 -10.16
N ALA A 225 -0.01 -11.47 -9.11
CA ALA A 225 0.74 -11.84 -7.90
C ALA A 225 1.79 -12.93 -8.18
N ASN A 226 1.46 -13.91 -9.04
CA ASN A 226 2.40 -14.94 -9.48
C ASN A 226 3.52 -14.36 -10.38
N GLU A 227 3.17 -13.45 -11.31
CA GLU A 227 4.14 -12.75 -12.16
C GLU A 227 5.18 -11.98 -11.34
N ILE A 228 4.74 -11.32 -10.27
CA ILE A 228 5.60 -10.56 -9.34
C ILE A 228 6.45 -11.47 -8.45
N ASP A 229 6.11 -12.75 -8.30
CA ASP A 229 6.67 -13.66 -7.28
C ASP A 229 6.48 -13.11 -5.85
N ALA A 230 5.25 -12.73 -5.53
CA ALA A 230 4.91 -12.18 -4.23
C ALA A 230 4.87 -13.29 -3.17
N LYS A 231 5.61 -13.11 -2.08
CA LYS A 231 5.66 -14.08 -0.98
C LYS A 231 4.34 -14.20 -0.23
N ASN A 232 3.68 -13.07 -0.02
CA ASN A 232 2.36 -12.99 0.60
C ASN A 232 1.51 -12.01 -0.20
N THR A 233 0.29 -12.40 -0.55
CA THR A 233 -0.64 -11.54 -1.27
C THR A 233 -1.95 -11.39 -0.52
N ILE A 234 -2.44 -10.17 -0.42
CA ILE A 234 -3.78 -9.86 0.08
C ILE A 234 -4.61 -9.36 -1.10
N LEU A 235 -5.58 -10.18 -1.50
CA LEU A 235 -6.57 -9.88 -2.53
C LEU A 235 -7.78 -9.27 -1.83
N THR A 236 -8.18 -8.08 -2.22
CA THR A 236 -9.20 -7.31 -1.50
C THR A 236 -9.96 -6.36 -2.44
N HIS A 237 -10.72 -5.41 -1.90
CA HIS A 237 -11.55 -4.49 -2.67
C HIS A 237 -12.67 -5.19 -3.44
N VAL A 238 -13.15 -6.30 -2.88
CA VAL A 238 -14.22 -7.09 -3.48
C VAL A 238 -15.50 -6.26 -3.55
N SER A 239 -16.20 -6.34 -4.68
CA SER A 239 -17.47 -5.65 -4.90
C SER A 239 -18.53 -6.11 -3.91
N SER A 240 -19.29 -5.18 -3.36
CA SER A 240 -20.41 -5.45 -2.46
C SER A 240 -21.50 -6.34 -3.06
N ARG A 241 -21.54 -6.50 -4.38
CA ARG A 241 -22.47 -7.42 -5.07
C ARG A 241 -22.39 -8.86 -4.57
N TYR A 242 -21.22 -9.26 -4.03
CA TYR A 242 -20.96 -10.62 -3.54
C TYR A 242 -21.23 -10.81 -2.05
N PHE A 243 -21.64 -9.80 -1.28
CA PHE A 243 -21.75 -9.91 0.17
C PHE A 243 -22.84 -10.85 0.66
N ASN A 244 -23.97 -10.89 -0.05
CA ASN A 244 -25.08 -11.77 0.34
C ASN A 244 -24.85 -13.22 -0.09
N GLU A 245 -24.28 -13.42 -1.26
CA GLU A 245 -24.03 -14.72 -1.86
C GLU A 245 -22.62 -14.78 -2.47
N PRO A 246 -21.57 -14.84 -1.64
CA PRO A 246 -20.20 -14.87 -2.17
C PRO A 246 -19.96 -16.21 -2.91
N PRO A 247 -19.43 -16.18 -4.13
CA PRO A 247 -19.06 -17.37 -4.84
C PRO A 247 -17.99 -18.15 -4.06
N LYS A 248 -18.07 -19.48 -4.07
CA LYS A 248 -17.05 -20.33 -3.46
C LYS A 248 -15.78 -20.32 -4.31
N VAL A 249 -14.86 -19.43 -3.99
CA VAL A 249 -13.57 -19.33 -4.67
C VAL A 249 -12.44 -19.87 -3.80
N LYS A 250 -11.41 -20.43 -4.45
CA LYS A 250 -10.18 -20.85 -3.78
C LYS A 250 -9.04 -19.98 -4.29
N VAL A 251 -8.18 -19.57 -3.38
CA VAL A 251 -6.94 -18.84 -3.72
C VAL A 251 -5.73 -19.72 -3.45
N PRO A 252 -4.62 -19.56 -4.18
CA PRO A 252 -3.37 -20.29 -3.98
C PRO A 252 -2.78 -20.09 -2.57
N ASN A 253 -1.88 -21.00 -2.17
CA ASN A 253 -1.11 -20.84 -0.96
C ASN A 253 -0.28 -19.54 -1.00
N GLY A 254 -0.19 -18.83 0.12
CA GLY A 254 0.46 -17.53 0.20
C GLY A 254 -0.45 -16.36 -0.17
N MET A 255 -1.68 -16.63 -0.60
CA MET A 255 -2.68 -15.60 -0.90
C MET A 255 -3.86 -15.68 0.06
N VAL A 256 -4.41 -14.54 0.42
CA VAL A 256 -5.62 -14.39 1.23
C VAL A 256 -6.60 -13.50 0.50
N LEU A 257 -7.83 -13.97 0.34
CA LEU A 257 -8.93 -13.16 -0.20
C LEU A 257 -9.77 -12.59 0.94
N LEU A 258 -9.93 -11.28 0.95
CA LEU A 258 -10.80 -10.57 1.88
C LEU A 258 -12.12 -10.25 1.19
N ASP A 259 -13.06 -11.19 1.26
CA ASP A 259 -14.37 -11.16 0.61
C ASP A 259 -15.53 -10.71 1.54
N LYS A 260 -15.19 -10.31 2.77
CA LYS A 260 -16.17 -9.90 3.80
C LYS A 260 -15.81 -8.52 4.37
N PRO A 261 -16.83 -7.75 4.82
CA PRO A 261 -16.62 -6.44 5.42
C PRO A 261 -16.08 -6.53 6.86
N ILE A 262 -14.94 -7.21 7.02
CA ILE A 262 -14.29 -7.44 8.32
C ILE A 262 -12.89 -6.83 8.26
N LYS A 263 -12.48 -6.21 9.36
CA LYS A 263 -11.09 -5.75 9.52
C LYS A 263 -10.17 -6.94 9.74
N PHE A 264 -9.11 -7.01 8.97
CA PHE A 264 -8.08 -8.03 9.08
C PHE A 264 -6.77 -7.48 9.61
N LYS A 265 -5.97 -8.39 10.22
CA LYS A 265 -4.62 -8.11 10.74
C LYS A 265 -3.70 -9.23 10.28
N PHE A 266 -2.57 -8.88 9.71
CA PHE A 266 -1.54 -9.78 9.22
C PHE A 266 -0.16 -9.43 9.76
#